data_53219a8ce8cf439a92ced6fab6ca3add
#
_entry.id   53219a8ce8cf439a92ced6fab6ca3add
#
_cell.length_a   1.000
_cell.length_b   1.000
_cell.length_c   1.000
_cell.angle_alpha   90.00
_cell.angle_beta   90.00
_cell.angle_gamma   90.00
#
_symmetry.space_group_name_H-M   'P 1'
#
loop_
_entity.id
_entity.type
_entity.pdbx_description
1 polymer ?
#
loop_
_entity_poly.entity_id
_entity_poly.type
_entity_poly.pdbx_seq_one_letter_code
_entity_poly.pdbx_strand_id
1 'polypeptide(L)'
;MPYFTGVVFDEDSPIYYPAQWKDYWVRTWGARGLLYVWDDSAAPAVVAGLDDEHWRPAEMCLKVSTKRELGEAGPRAAVLAVDGELPRVRVQALRTLGAVGDTEHVDVVRELLDDEDQAVRRQAARSLSLLARRLDLDIDGF
;
A
#
# COMPACT_ATOMS: atom_id res chain seq x y z
N MET A 1 -18.30 -1.62 -13.80
CA MET A 1 -17.57 -1.77 -14.22
C MET A 1 -17.38 -2.80 -14.80
N PRO A 2 -17.37 -3.24 -14.85
CA PRO A 2 -17.01 -4.10 -15.18
C PRO A 2 -16.45 -4.39 -16.21
N TYR A 3 -16.16 -4.06 -16.83
CA TYR A 3 -15.53 -4.39 -17.53
C TYR A 3 -14.64 -3.94 -17.93
N PHE A 4 -14.32 -3.74 -17.57
CA PHE A 4 -13.25 -3.35 -17.74
C PHE A 4 -12.27 -4.20 -17.71
N THR A 5 -12.32 -4.78 -17.48
CA THR A 5 -11.40 -5.62 -17.39
C THR A 5 -11.46 -6.46 -18.31
N GLY A 6 -11.88 -6.31 -18.57
CA GLY A 6 -12.08 -6.93 -18.97
C GLY A 6 -12.09 -7.84 -19.28
N VAL A 7 -12.05 -7.99 -19.40
CA VAL A 7 -12.15 -8.77 -19.38
C VAL A 7 -12.32 -9.63 -19.22
N VAL A 8 -12.04 -9.66 -19.29
CA VAL A 8 -12.10 -10.59 -18.89
C VAL A 8 -12.87 -11.39 -18.74
N PHE A 9 -13.64 -11.02 -18.84
CA PHE A 9 -14.52 -11.80 -18.57
C PHE A 9 -15.38 -11.86 -19.55
N ASP A 10 -15.37 -12.72 -20.28
CA ASP A 10 -16.46 -12.98 -20.83
C ASP A 10 -17.40 -13.50 -19.95
N GLU A 11 -18.59 -13.42 -20.19
CA GLU A 11 -19.55 -13.75 -19.29
C GLU A 11 -19.51 -15.12 -18.86
N ASP A 12 -19.11 -15.99 -19.66
CA ASP A 12 -19.06 -17.38 -19.31
C ASP A 12 -17.91 -17.70 -18.44
N SER A 13 -16.84 -16.96 -18.55
CA SER A 13 -15.63 -17.25 -17.81
C SER A 13 -15.76 -17.07 -16.32
N PRO A 14 -16.41 -16.03 -15.83
CA PRO A 14 -16.41 -15.80 -14.40
C PRO A 14 -17.04 -16.89 -13.60
N ILE A 15 -17.96 -17.64 -14.15
CA ILE A 15 -18.62 -18.64 -13.35
C ILE A 15 -17.71 -19.78 -12.97
N TYR A 16 -16.57 -19.89 -13.61
CA TYR A 16 -15.64 -20.95 -13.30
C TYR A 16 -14.63 -20.56 -12.25
N TYR A 17 -14.63 -19.31 -11.80
CA TYR A 17 -13.66 -18.88 -10.82
C TYR A 17 -14.20 -19.07 -9.42
N PRO A 18 -13.34 -19.47 -8.48
CA PRO A 18 -13.76 -19.55 -7.09
C PRO A 18 -14.24 -18.20 -6.61
N ALA A 19 -15.23 -18.19 -5.74
CA ALA A 19 -15.77 -16.94 -5.22
C ALA A 19 -14.69 -16.09 -4.57
N GLN A 20 -13.76 -16.72 -3.85
CA GLN A 20 -12.66 -16.00 -3.22
C GLN A 20 -11.79 -15.27 -4.21
N TRP A 21 -11.46 -15.94 -5.31
CA TRP A 21 -10.63 -15.37 -6.34
C TRP A 21 -11.33 -14.16 -6.95
N LYS A 22 -12.61 -14.32 -7.23
CA LYS A 22 -13.41 -13.24 -7.80
C LYS A 22 -13.48 -12.05 -6.86
N ASP A 23 -13.69 -12.31 -5.56
CA ASP A 23 -13.81 -11.24 -4.60
C ASP A 23 -12.55 -10.40 -4.49
N TYR A 24 -11.38 -11.05 -4.44
CA TYR A 24 -10.18 -10.26 -4.30
C TYR A 24 -9.86 -9.48 -5.57
N TRP A 25 -10.20 -10.00 -6.73
CA TRP A 25 -10.02 -9.23 -7.96
C TRP A 25 -10.95 -8.02 -7.99
N VAL A 26 -12.19 -8.18 -7.55
CA VAL A 26 -13.12 -7.07 -7.47
C VAL A 26 -12.59 -6.01 -6.53
N ARG A 27 -12.08 -6.41 -5.37
CA ARG A 27 -11.51 -5.46 -4.41
C ARG A 27 -10.30 -4.75 -5.01
N THR A 28 -9.44 -5.49 -5.71
CA THR A 28 -8.25 -4.90 -6.32
C THR A 28 -8.63 -3.91 -7.41
N TRP A 29 -9.56 -4.27 -8.29
CA TRP A 29 -9.99 -3.37 -9.36
C TRP A 29 -10.71 -2.15 -8.82
N GLY A 30 -11.53 -2.33 -7.79
CA GLY A 30 -12.22 -1.21 -7.17
C GLY A 30 -11.22 -0.22 -6.59
N ALA A 31 -10.23 -0.73 -5.85
CA ALA A 31 -9.21 0.14 -5.27
C ALA A 31 -8.39 0.82 -6.37
N ARG A 32 -8.03 0.07 -7.43
CA ARG A 32 -7.26 0.64 -8.53
C ARG A 32 -7.98 1.82 -9.18
N GLY A 33 -9.31 1.73 -9.29
CA GLY A 33 -10.09 2.83 -9.86
C GLY A 33 -9.88 4.13 -9.11
N LEU A 34 -9.60 4.05 -7.82
CA LEU A 34 -9.41 5.23 -6.98
C LEU A 34 -8.07 5.94 -7.25
N LEU A 35 -7.20 5.36 -8.06
CA LEU A 35 -6.03 6.08 -8.54
C LEU A 35 -6.42 7.12 -9.59
N TYR A 36 -7.56 6.95 -10.23
CA TYR A 36 -7.98 7.81 -11.34
C TYR A 36 -9.17 8.69 -10.98
N VAL A 37 -10.08 8.17 -10.17
CA VAL A 37 -11.27 8.90 -9.75
C VAL A 37 -11.31 8.88 -8.23
N TRP A 38 -11.35 10.03 -7.61
CA TRP A 38 -11.28 10.10 -6.16
C TRP A 38 -12.44 10.87 -5.56
N ASP A 39 -12.92 10.36 -4.43
CA ASP A 39 -13.88 11.04 -3.57
C ASP A 39 -13.43 10.78 -2.15
N ASP A 40 -13.37 11.81 -1.34
CA ASP A 40 -12.87 11.69 0.04
C ASP A 40 -13.64 10.66 0.87
N SER A 41 -14.89 10.39 0.51
CA SER A 41 -15.68 9.39 1.23
C SER A 41 -15.12 7.97 1.06
N ALA A 42 -14.23 7.76 0.09
CA ALA A 42 -13.61 6.46 -0.12
C ALA A 42 -12.44 6.20 0.85
N ALA A 43 -11.93 7.22 1.52
CA ALA A 43 -10.76 7.06 2.38
C ALA A 43 -10.89 5.97 3.43
N PRO A 44 -12.01 5.89 4.21
CA PRO A 44 -12.11 4.83 5.21
C PRO A 44 -12.06 3.43 4.60
N ALA A 45 -12.66 3.24 3.43
CA ALA A 45 -12.65 1.94 2.78
C ALA A 45 -11.24 1.56 2.30
N VAL A 46 -10.49 2.53 1.79
CA VAL A 46 -9.12 2.28 1.35
C VAL A 46 -8.25 1.91 2.55
N VAL A 47 -8.35 2.65 3.64
CA VAL A 47 -7.56 2.36 4.84
C VAL A 47 -7.93 0.98 5.40
N ALA A 48 -9.21 0.64 5.42
CA ALA A 48 -9.65 -0.69 5.86
C ALA A 48 -9.13 -1.79 4.93
N GLY A 49 -9.00 -1.48 3.64
CA GLY A 49 -8.48 -2.45 2.66
C GLY A 49 -7.02 -2.83 2.89
N LEU A 50 -6.28 -2.06 3.69
CA LEU A 50 -4.91 -2.43 4.05
C LEU A 50 -4.87 -3.66 4.93
N ASP A 51 -5.99 -4.02 5.56
CA ASP A 51 -6.09 -5.23 6.37
C ASP A 51 -6.60 -6.42 5.56
N ASP A 52 -6.73 -6.28 4.24
CA ASP A 52 -7.21 -7.36 3.40
C ASP A 52 -6.29 -8.56 3.54
N GLU A 53 -6.89 -9.74 3.64
CA GLU A 53 -6.12 -10.97 3.79
C GLU A 53 -5.31 -11.30 2.53
N HIS A 54 -5.66 -10.72 1.39
CA HIS A 54 -4.95 -10.96 0.15
C HIS A 54 -4.03 -9.78 -0.16
N TRP A 55 -2.79 -10.09 -0.57
CA TRP A 55 -1.79 -9.05 -0.77
C TRP A 55 -2.09 -8.08 -1.92
N ARG A 56 -2.81 -8.52 -2.96
CA ARG A 56 -3.09 -7.63 -4.09
C ARG A 56 -3.99 -6.45 -3.74
N PRO A 57 -5.14 -6.67 -3.11
CA PRO A 57 -5.95 -5.52 -2.67
C PRO A 57 -5.21 -4.65 -1.67
N ALA A 58 -4.46 -5.27 -0.75
CA ALA A 58 -3.71 -4.50 0.24
C ALA A 58 -2.65 -3.62 -0.44
N GLU A 59 -1.90 -4.18 -1.39
CA GLU A 59 -0.90 -3.41 -2.14
C GLU A 59 -1.57 -2.25 -2.89
N MET A 60 -2.70 -2.52 -3.52
CA MET A 60 -3.39 -1.48 -4.28
C MET A 60 -3.89 -0.36 -3.36
N CYS A 61 -4.39 -0.72 -2.18
CA CYS A 61 -4.81 0.28 -1.20
C CYS A 61 -3.64 1.10 -0.69
N LEU A 62 -2.45 0.50 -0.58
CA LEU A 62 -1.24 1.26 -0.25
C LEU A 62 -0.94 2.28 -1.35
N LYS A 63 -1.06 1.89 -2.60
CA LYS A 63 -0.80 2.80 -3.73
C LYS A 63 -1.79 3.97 -3.72
N VAL A 64 -3.06 3.68 -3.46
CA VAL A 64 -4.07 4.72 -3.38
C VAL A 64 -3.78 5.64 -2.19
N SER A 65 -3.42 5.05 -1.04
CA SER A 65 -3.11 5.84 0.16
C SER A 65 -1.95 6.79 -0.08
N THR A 66 -0.95 6.33 -0.83
CA THR A 66 0.20 7.17 -1.16
C THR A 66 -0.22 8.31 -2.09
N LYS A 67 -0.95 7.99 -3.14
CA LYS A 67 -1.34 9.00 -4.13
C LYS A 67 -2.29 10.03 -3.54
N ARG A 68 -3.21 9.60 -2.71
CA ARG A 68 -4.21 10.50 -2.11
C ARG A 68 -3.78 11.05 -0.75
N GLU A 69 -2.57 10.71 -0.34
CA GLU A 69 -1.96 11.24 0.91
C GLU A 69 -2.83 11.01 2.13
N LEU A 70 -3.24 9.75 2.31
CA LEU A 70 -4.11 9.38 3.42
C LEU A 70 -3.27 9.11 4.67
N GLY A 71 -3.17 10.11 5.53
CA GLY A 71 -2.40 9.99 6.78
C GLY A 71 -2.87 8.84 7.66
N GLU A 72 -4.16 8.54 7.63
CA GLU A 72 -4.73 7.47 8.43
C GLU A 72 -4.18 6.10 8.06
N ALA A 73 -3.55 5.96 6.88
CA ALA A 73 -2.96 4.70 6.46
C ALA A 73 -1.64 4.39 7.17
N GLY A 74 -1.04 5.39 7.85
CA GLY A 74 0.28 5.23 8.46
C GLY A 74 0.43 4.00 9.35
N PRO A 75 -0.41 3.82 10.36
CA PRO A 75 -0.24 2.68 11.27
C PRO A 75 -0.31 1.33 10.57
N ARG A 76 -1.24 1.16 9.64
CA ARG A 76 -1.38 -0.11 8.92
C ARG A 76 -0.23 -0.31 7.93
N ALA A 77 0.22 0.77 7.30
CA ALA A 77 1.37 0.70 6.41
C ALA A 77 2.62 0.27 7.18
N ALA A 78 2.78 0.74 8.42
CA ALA A 78 3.92 0.33 9.24
C ALA A 78 3.90 -1.17 9.51
N VAL A 79 2.73 -1.75 9.78
CA VAL A 79 2.60 -3.19 9.97
C VAL A 79 2.97 -3.93 8.70
N LEU A 80 2.45 -3.48 7.56
CA LEU A 80 2.73 -4.15 6.27
C LEU A 80 4.19 -4.01 5.85
N ALA A 81 4.85 -2.94 6.25
CA ALA A 81 6.28 -2.77 5.94
C ALA A 81 7.13 -3.82 6.64
N VAL A 82 6.72 -4.24 7.83
CA VAL A 82 7.46 -5.25 8.61
C VAL A 82 6.96 -6.65 8.30
N ASP A 83 5.65 -6.85 8.31
CA ASP A 83 5.04 -8.17 8.26
C ASP A 83 4.57 -8.61 6.87
N GLY A 84 4.63 -7.75 5.88
CA GLY A 84 4.19 -8.13 4.53
C GLY A 84 4.98 -9.33 4.02
N GLU A 85 4.26 -10.33 3.51
CA GLU A 85 4.91 -11.56 3.08
C GLU A 85 5.80 -11.35 1.86
N LEU A 86 5.39 -10.49 0.95
CA LEU A 86 6.12 -10.27 -0.29
C LEU A 86 6.94 -8.98 -0.20
N PRO A 87 8.20 -9.01 -0.66
CA PRO A 87 9.00 -7.78 -0.67
C PRO A 87 8.32 -6.62 -1.38
N ARG A 88 7.57 -6.89 -2.45
CA ARG A 88 6.90 -5.82 -3.19
C ARG A 88 5.85 -5.10 -2.33
N VAL A 89 5.20 -5.80 -1.42
CA VAL A 89 4.24 -5.20 -0.50
C VAL A 89 4.97 -4.35 0.52
N ARG A 90 6.08 -4.87 1.07
CA ARG A 90 6.89 -4.13 2.03
C ARG A 90 7.46 -2.85 1.41
N VAL A 91 7.90 -2.94 0.15
CA VAL A 91 8.39 -1.76 -0.59
C VAL A 91 7.28 -0.73 -0.73
N GLN A 92 6.08 -1.17 -1.12
CA GLN A 92 4.97 -0.23 -1.30
C GLN A 92 4.55 0.40 0.03
N ALA A 93 4.57 -0.40 1.11
CA ALA A 93 4.26 0.13 2.44
C ALA A 93 5.26 1.20 2.86
N LEU A 94 6.55 0.98 2.56
CA LEU A 94 7.57 1.99 2.84
C LEU A 94 7.36 3.26 2.03
N ARG A 95 6.93 3.14 0.78
CA ARG A 95 6.60 4.31 -0.03
C ARG A 95 5.46 5.10 0.60
N THR A 96 4.45 4.38 1.10
CA THR A 96 3.33 5.01 1.78
C THR A 96 3.82 5.75 3.03
N LEU A 97 4.67 5.11 3.82
CA LEU A 97 5.22 5.76 5.02
C LEU A 97 6.05 6.99 4.69
N GLY A 98 6.81 6.94 3.61
CA GLY A 98 7.56 8.11 3.17
C GLY A 98 6.65 9.29 2.84
N ALA A 99 5.50 9.01 2.24
CA ALA A 99 4.57 10.02 1.80
C ALA A 99 3.67 10.54 2.92
N VAL A 100 3.20 9.66 3.81
CA VAL A 100 2.19 10.03 4.80
C VAL A 100 2.55 9.67 6.23
N GLY A 101 3.71 9.06 6.47
CA GLY A 101 4.12 8.67 7.82
C GLY A 101 4.41 9.85 8.70
N ASP A 102 4.52 9.59 10.00
CA ASP A 102 4.79 10.61 11.00
C ASP A 102 6.03 10.19 11.80
N THR A 103 6.41 11.00 12.77
CA THR A 103 7.60 10.76 13.59
C THR A 103 7.58 9.36 14.21
N GLU A 104 6.40 8.88 14.58
CA GLU A 104 6.27 7.55 15.19
C GLU A 104 6.65 6.43 14.24
N HIS A 105 6.71 6.67 12.94
CA HIS A 105 7.05 5.64 11.95
C HIS A 105 8.54 5.63 11.56
N VAL A 106 9.30 6.59 12.05
CA VAL A 106 10.71 6.71 11.67
C VAL A 106 11.49 5.45 12.09
N ASP A 107 11.25 4.95 13.30
CA ASP A 107 11.99 3.79 13.79
C ASP A 107 11.72 2.54 12.96
N VAL A 108 10.49 2.34 12.52
CA VAL A 108 10.15 1.21 11.65
C VAL A 108 10.93 1.28 10.35
N VAL A 109 10.97 2.46 9.74
CA VAL A 109 11.67 2.65 8.47
C VAL A 109 13.17 2.42 8.66
N ARG A 110 13.72 2.90 9.79
CA ARG A 110 15.15 2.70 10.07
C ARG A 110 15.49 1.21 10.22
N GLU A 111 14.63 0.45 10.87
CA GLU A 111 14.88 -0.98 11.02
C GLU A 111 14.96 -1.67 9.66
N LEU A 112 14.19 -1.22 8.69
CA LEU A 112 14.14 -1.84 7.37
C LEU A 112 15.31 -1.46 6.48
N LEU A 113 16.19 -0.58 6.94
CA LEU A 113 17.47 -0.35 6.26
C LEU A 113 18.33 -1.61 6.27
N ASP A 114 18.05 -2.53 7.20
CA ASP A 114 18.78 -3.79 7.32
C ASP A 114 17.98 -4.99 6.85
N ASP A 115 16.88 -4.78 6.14
CA ASP A 115 16.04 -5.88 5.67
C ASP A 115 16.84 -6.82 4.76
N GLU A 116 16.44 -8.08 4.73
CA GLU A 116 17.15 -9.07 3.91
C GLU A 116 17.00 -8.81 2.41
N ASP A 117 15.95 -8.12 2.00
CA ASP A 117 15.68 -7.85 0.58
C ASP A 117 16.27 -6.51 0.18
N GLN A 118 17.00 -6.50 -0.94
CA GLN A 118 17.70 -5.30 -1.39
C GLN A 118 16.74 -4.18 -1.78
N ALA A 119 15.62 -4.52 -2.42
CA ALA A 119 14.65 -3.50 -2.83
C ALA A 119 14.02 -2.84 -1.61
N VAL A 120 13.78 -3.62 -0.56
CA VAL A 120 13.23 -3.11 0.70
C VAL A 120 14.24 -2.14 1.32
N ARG A 121 15.52 -2.55 1.39
CA ARG A 121 16.55 -1.68 1.96
C ARG A 121 16.65 -0.34 1.22
N ARG A 122 16.63 -0.39 -0.11
CA ARG A 122 16.69 0.83 -0.92
C ARG A 122 15.50 1.74 -0.66
N GLN A 123 14.32 1.14 -0.62
CA GLN A 123 13.12 1.94 -0.41
C GLN A 123 13.09 2.52 1.01
N ALA A 124 13.60 1.75 2.00
CA ALA A 124 13.69 2.26 3.36
C ALA A 124 14.56 3.51 3.40
N ALA A 125 15.69 3.50 2.71
CA ALA A 125 16.57 4.67 2.67
C ALA A 125 15.87 5.87 2.04
N ARG A 126 15.16 5.66 0.93
CA ARG A 126 14.42 6.74 0.26
C ARG A 126 13.31 7.29 1.14
N SER A 127 12.57 6.38 1.78
CA SER A 127 11.46 6.79 2.63
C SER A 127 11.95 7.52 3.86
N LEU A 128 13.09 7.10 4.42
CA LEU A 128 13.67 7.78 5.57
C LEU A 128 14.09 9.20 5.19
N SER A 129 14.72 9.39 4.04
CA SER A 129 15.10 10.71 3.57
C SER A 129 13.88 11.60 3.36
N LEU A 130 12.81 11.04 2.81
CA LEU A 130 11.59 11.80 2.57
C LEU A 130 10.92 12.19 3.89
N LEU A 131 10.85 11.25 4.84
CA LEU A 131 10.31 11.53 6.16
C LEU A 131 11.11 12.62 6.86
N ALA A 132 12.43 12.54 6.78
CA ALA A 132 13.29 13.52 7.41
C ALA A 132 13.03 14.92 6.86
N ARG A 133 12.87 15.05 5.54
CA ARG A 133 12.57 16.33 4.93
C ARG A 133 11.19 16.85 5.27
N ARG A 134 10.19 15.97 5.20
CA ARG A 134 8.81 16.39 5.48
C ARG A 134 8.62 16.80 6.94
N LEU A 135 9.29 16.07 7.84
CA LEU A 135 9.14 16.29 9.27
C LEU A 135 10.24 17.16 9.86
N ASP A 136 11.14 17.64 9.02
CA ASP A 136 12.25 18.49 9.42
C ASP A 136 13.10 17.83 10.51
N LEU A 137 13.49 16.58 10.25
CA LEU A 137 14.31 15.81 11.19
C LEU A 137 15.73 15.71 10.72
N ASP A 138 16.65 15.61 11.66
CA ASP A 138 18.06 15.41 11.37
C ASP A 138 18.35 13.92 11.34
N ILE A 139 18.46 13.36 10.15
CA ILE A 139 18.68 11.92 10.03
C ILE A 139 20.13 11.53 10.33
N ASP A 140 21.05 12.50 10.30
CA ASP A 140 22.44 12.20 10.62
C ASP A 140 22.61 11.96 12.12
N GLY A 141 21.70 12.46 12.92
CA GLY A 141 21.73 12.24 14.35
C GLY A 141 21.10 10.91 14.77
N PHE A 142 20.56 10.17 13.84
CA PHE A 142 19.87 8.91 14.17
C PHE A 142 20.87 7.79 14.44
#